data_d05dd2389711586fd6c036ced9f6ea3d
#
_entry.id   d05dd2389711586fd6c036ced9f6ea3d
#
_cell.length_a   1.000
_cell.length_b   1.000
_cell.length_c   1.000
_cell.angle_alpha   90.00
_cell.angle_beta   90.00
_cell.angle_gamma   90.00
#
_symmetry.space_group_name_H-M   'P 1'
#
loop_
_entity.id
_entity.type
_entity.pdbx_description
1 polymer ?
#
loop_
_entity_poly.entity_id
_entity_poly.type
_entity_poly.pdbx_seq_one_letter_code
_entity_poly.pdbx_strand_id
1 'polypeptide(L)'
;MQRFYQSKALYYPQSSALFLRLMCSGNMAAGVLSGVRQVLRGPRLLSAVFSCHGQTFSSAAAAVKSAPDTAVTEKILNFPLTQPDYFHLSELFTMKDLFEARVHLGHKKGCRHRLMEPYLFGSRLDTDIIDLEQTAELLQQALNFTAHVAYRGGIILFVSRRRQFGHLIETTSRECGEYAHTRYWKGGLLTNAPIQYSPGVRLPDLIIFFSTLNNVFQQHVGIRDAAKMNIPTVGIVDSNCNPSLIAYPVPGNDDTPVAMEMYCRLFKMTINRAKDKRRQMELLKGISASV
;
A
#
# COMPACT_ATOMS: atom_id res chain seq x y z
N MET A 1 -18.95 -11.98 26.72
CA MET A 1 -18.30 -11.55 25.47
C MET A 1 -18.37 -10.02 25.21
N GLN A 2 -18.93 -9.24 26.13
CA GLN A 2 -19.06 -7.77 26.04
C GLN A 2 -17.93 -6.95 26.69
N ARG A 3 -16.95 -7.58 27.34
CA ARG A 3 -15.95 -6.86 28.16
C ARG A 3 -14.66 -6.40 27.44
N PHE A 4 -14.48 -6.67 26.16
CA PHE A 4 -13.22 -6.35 25.47
C PHE A 4 -13.23 -5.05 24.64
N TYR A 5 -14.36 -4.35 24.56
CA TYR A 5 -14.48 -3.12 23.74
C TYR A 5 -14.62 -1.81 24.54
N GLN A 6 -14.54 -1.85 25.87
CA GLN A 6 -14.82 -0.66 26.70
C GLN A 6 -13.62 0.18 27.11
N SER A 7 -12.41 -0.07 26.66
CA SER A 7 -11.29 0.78 27.05
C SER A 7 -10.64 1.43 25.84
N LYS A 8 -11.07 2.60 25.50
CA LYS A 8 -10.45 3.76 24.85
C LYS A 8 -11.37 4.44 23.83
N ALA A 9 -12.46 5.00 24.33
CA ALA A 9 -13.13 6.10 23.64
C ALA A 9 -12.33 7.39 23.92
N LEU A 10 -11.36 7.70 23.07
CA LEU A 10 -10.71 9.01 23.05
C LEU A 10 -11.44 9.90 22.05
N TYR A 11 -12.06 10.92 22.57
CA TYR A 11 -12.63 12.08 21.90
C TYR A 11 -11.61 12.69 20.93
N TYR A 12 -11.96 12.72 19.62
CA TYR A 12 -11.24 13.53 18.62
C TYR A 12 -12.25 14.39 17.86
N PRO A 13 -11.99 15.69 17.67
CA PRO A 13 -12.88 16.57 16.94
C PRO A 13 -12.84 16.32 15.44
N GLN A 14 -13.99 16.48 14.83
CA GLN A 14 -14.26 16.36 13.40
C GLN A 14 -13.40 17.32 12.57
N SER A 15 -12.51 16.78 11.75
CA SER A 15 -11.93 17.50 10.61
C SER A 15 -11.49 16.54 9.50
N SER A 16 -12.44 15.78 8.95
CA SER A 16 -12.16 14.87 7.83
C SER A 16 -13.08 15.06 6.61
N ALA A 17 -13.76 16.23 6.50
CA ALA A 17 -14.59 16.55 5.35
C ALA A 17 -13.83 17.11 4.12
N LEU A 18 -12.53 17.32 4.20
CA LEU A 18 -11.75 17.97 3.13
C LEU A 18 -10.97 17.01 2.23
N PHE A 19 -10.90 15.73 2.55
CA PHE A 19 -10.06 14.78 1.80
C PHE A 19 -10.76 14.01 0.69
N LEU A 20 -12.09 14.04 0.65
CA LEU A 20 -12.87 13.36 -0.42
C LEU A 20 -13.08 14.22 -1.67
N ARG A 21 -12.64 15.49 -1.68
CA ARG A 21 -12.86 16.41 -2.80
C ARG A 21 -11.70 16.50 -3.79
N LEU A 22 -10.57 15.86 -3.55
CA LEU A 22 -9.37 15.96 -4.40
C LEU A 22 -9.13 14.76 -5.32
N MET A 23 -9.97 13.73 -5.27
CA MET A 23 -9.85 12.55 -6.15
C MET A 23 -10.89 12.48 -7.27
N CYS A 24 -11.79 13.45 -7.40
CA CYS A 24 -12.86 13.47 -8.42
C CYS A 24 -12.86 14.73 -9.29
N SER A 25 -11.72 15.18 -9.78
CA SER A 25 -11.68 16.17 -10.87
C SER A 25 -10.69 15.78 -11.96
N GLY A 26 -11.01 14.72 -12.66
CA GLY A 26 -10.42 14.37 -13.94
C GLY A 26 -11.47 14.57 -15.01
N ASN A 27 -11.54 15.76 -15.59
CA ASN A 27 -12.39 16.08 -16.72
C ASN A 27 -11.96 15.30 -17.95
N MET A 28 -12.83 14.42 -18.40
CA MET A 28 -12.84 13.90 -19.78
C MET A 28 -13.54 14.93 -20.66
N ALA A 29 -12.82 15.56 -21.56
CA ALA A 29 -13.39 16.22 -22.70
C ALA A 29 -12.92 15.50 -23.96
N ALA A 30 -13.81 14.72 -24.53
CA ALA A 30 -13.72 14.22 -25.89
C ALA A 30 -14.01 15.37 -26.85
N GLY A 31 -13.13 15.58 -27.84
CA GLY A 31 -13.33 16.49 -28.96
C GLY A 31 -12.82 15.83 -30.23
N VAL A 32 -13.75 15.30 -30.99
CA VAL A 32 -13.65 14.81 -32.37
C VAL A 32 -13.49 16.01 -33.30
N LEU A 33 -12.64 15.91 -34.35
CA LEU A 33 -12.88 16.24 -35.75
C LEU A 33 -11.57 16.55 -36.50
N SER A 34 -11.21 15.65 -37.37
CA SER A 34 -11.18 15.74 -38.83
C SER A 34 -10.32 16.83 -39.48
N GLY A 35 -9.31 16.35 -40.21
CA GLY A 35 -9.11 16.64 -41.61
C GLY A 35 -8.40 17.94 -41.97
N VAL A 36 -7.27 17.84 -42.60
CA VAL A 36 -7.03 18.26 -43.98
C VAL A 36 -5.51 18.29 -44.25
N ARG A 37 -5.13 17.54 -45.26
CA ARG A 37 -3.82 17.61 -45.95
C ARG A 37 -3.68 18.95 -46.61
N GLN A 38 -2.49 19.55 -46.57
CA GLN A 38 -1.93 20.15 -47.80
C GLN A 38 -0.40 20.31 -47.73
N VAL A 39 0.20 19.80 -48.73
CA VAL A 39 1.53 19.86 -49.29
C VAL A 39 1.84 21.30 -49.77
N LEU A 40 3.11 21.74 -49.64
CA LEU A 40 3.88 22.50 -50.61
C LEU A 40 5.24 22.94 -50.04
N ARG A 41 6.30 22.35 -50.54
CA ARG A 41 7.45 22.85 -51.33
C ARG A 41 8.05 24.20 -50.91
N GLY A 42 9.39 24.15 -50.66
CA GLY A 42 10.31 25.25 -50.42
C GLY A 42 10.48 26.26 -51.56
N PRO A 43 11.46 27.14 -51.54
CA PRO A 43 12.89 26.90 -51.74
C PRO A 43 13.89 27.82 -51.00
N ARG A 44 15.12 27.41 -51.10
CA ARG A 44 16.48 27.96 -51.00
C ARG A 44 16.75 29.47 -51.03
N LEU A 45 17.95 29.81 -50.44
CA LEU A 45 18.91 30.90 -50.66
C LEU A 45 18.66 32.17 -49.82
N LEU A 46 19.61 32.73 -49.06
CA LEU A 46 20.91 33.27 -49.44
C LEU A 46 21.75 33.62 -48.21
N SER A 47 23.02 33.42 -48.31
CA SER A 47 24.11 33.90 -47.48
C SER A 47 24.19 35.41 -47.42
N ALA A 48 24.38 35.98 -46.22
CA ALA A 48 24.98 37.29 -46.08
C ALA A 48 25.95 37.28 -44.89
N VAL A 49 27.20 37.37 -45.23
CA VAL A 49 28.33 37.64 -44.38
C VAL A 49 28.26 39.10 -43.94
N PHE A 50 28.20 39.35 -42.61
CA PHE A 50 28.59 40.63 -42.08
C PHE A 50 29.54 40.40 -40.91
N SER A 51 30.79 40.71 -41.16
CA SER A 51 31.85 40.93 -40.23
C SER A 51 31.69 42.31 -39.57
N CYS A 52 31.62 42.41 -38.26
CA CYS A 52 31.95 43.64 -37.54
C CYS A 52 32.51 43.28 -36.14
N HIS A 53 33.77 43.55 -36.03
CA HIS A 53 34.57 44.13 -34.96
C HIS A 53 34.03 44.03 -33.51
N GLY A 54 34.96 43.55 -32.71
CA GLY A 54 34.88 43.33 -31.30
C GLY A 54 34.62 44.57 -30.45
N GLN A 55 33.99 44.27 -29.36
CA GLN A 55 34.23 44.92 -28.07
C GLN A 55 33.98 43.90 -26.95
N THR A 56 35.05 43.59 -26.29
CA THR A 56 35.05 42.82 -25.03
C THR A 56 34.41 43.63 -23.95
N PHE A 57 33.17 43.34 -23.61
CA PHE A 57 32.61 43.70 -22.31
C PHE A 57 32.69 42.48 -21.40
N SER A 58 33.73 42.48 -20.57
CA SER A 58 33.81 41.68 -19.37
C SER A 58 32.73 42.18 -18.39
N SER A 59 31.54 41.60 -18.45
CA SER A 59 30.61 41.70 -17.33
C SER A 59 30.69 40.37 -16.54
N ALA A 60 31.41 40.41 -15.45
CA ALA A 60 31.32 39.41 -14.41
C ALA A 60 29.89 39.40 -13.89
N ALA A 61 29.01 38.64 -14.53
CA ALA A 61 27.77 38.25 -13.91
C ALA A 61 28.11 37.28 -12.79
N ALA A 62 28.23 37.79 -11.58
CA ALA A 62 28.22 37.03 -10.37
C ALA A 62 26.90 36.23 -10.38
N ALA A 63 26.99 34.95 -10.76
CA ALA A 63 25.91 34.01 -10.56
C ALA A 63 25.69 33.92 -9.05
N VAL A 64 24.74 34.69 -8.55
CA VAL A 64 24.14 34.47 -7.24
C VAL A 64 23.48 33.09 -7.32
N LYS A 65 24.24 32.05 -6.97
CA LYS A 65 23.67 30.79 -6.59
C LYS A 65 22.86 31.06 -5.32
N SER A 66 21.58 31.36 -5.50
CA SER A 66 20.64 31.30 -4.39
C SER A 66 20.73 29.86 -3.85
N ALA A 67 21.35 29.70 -2.68
CA ALA A 67 21.31 28.45 -1.96
C ALA A 67 19.81 28.08 -1.83
N PRO A 68 19.38 26.89 -2.21
CA PRO A 68 17.99 26.48 -2.02
C PRO A 68 17.71 26.63 -0.53
N ASP A 69 16.64 27.34 -0.18
CA ASP A 69 16.23 27.56 1.21
C ASP A 69 16.25 26.22 1.95
N THR A 70 17.19 26.05 2.86
CA THR A 70 17.40 24.82 3.62
C THR A 70 16.12 24.38 4.31
N ALA A 71 15.31 25.32 4.77
CA ALA A 71 14.01 25.07 5.40
C ALA A 71 12.95 24.46 4.43
N VAL A 72 13.02 24.77 3.14
CA VAL A 72 12.09 24.20 2.12
C VAL A 72 12.54 22.80 1.74
N THR A 73 13.84 22.58 1.57
CA THR A 73 14.40 21.25 1.30
C THR A 73 14.19 20.29 2.47
N GLU A 74 14.36 20.74 3.72
CA GLU A 74 14.06 19.94 4.90
C GLU A 74 12.57 19.57 5.01
N LYS A 75 11.65 20.49 4.68
CA LYS A 75 10.20 20.19 4.65
C LYS A 75 9.86 19.16 3.59
N ILE A 76 10.48 19.22 2.42
CA ILE A 76 10.27 18.26 1.33
C ILE A 76 10.85 16.89 1.71
N LEU A 77 12.05 16.85 2.28
CA LEU A 77 12.69 15.60 2.72
C LEU A 77 11.90 14.90 3.84
N ASN A 78 11.21 15.66 4.68
CA ASN A 78 10.42 15.10 5.77
C ASN A 78 8.98 14.75 5.39
N PHE A 79 8.58 14.96 4.14
CA PHE A 79 7.23 14.60 3.68
C PHE A 79 7.20 13.13 3.20
N PRO A 80 6.46 12.23 3.88
CA PRO A 80 6.53 10.79 3.63
C PRO A 80 6.19 10.35 2.21
N LEU A 81 5.36 11.13 1.48
CA LEU A 81 4.90 10.78 0.15
C LEU A 81 5.88 11.17 -0.98
N THR A 82 6.89 12.00 -0.70
CA THR A 82 7.87 12.42 -1.71
C THR A 82 8.99 11.41 -1.89
N GLN A 83 9.22 10.56 -0.90
CA GLN A 83 10.26 9.55 -0.93
C GLN A 83 9.65 8.16 -1.17
N PRO A 84 10.12 7.41 -2.17
CA PRO A 84 9.56 6.10 -2.51
C PRO A 84 9.76 5.05 -1.39
N ASP A 85 10.84 5.13 -0.63
CA ASP A 85 11.14 4.22 0.49
C ASP A 85 11.42 4.98 1.79
N TYR A 86 10.46 5.82 2.21
CA TYR A 86 10.57 6.62 3.44
C TYR A 86 10.77 5.77 4.71
N PHE A 87 10.23 4.57 4.73
CA PHE A 87 10.26 3.67 5.88
C PHE A 87 11.38 2.62 5.82
N HIS A 88 12.23 2.62 4.77
CA HIS A 88 13.30 1.62 4.54
C HIS A 88 12.77 0.18 4.59
N LEU A 89 11.73 -0.09 3.80
CA LEU A 89 11.06 -1.40 3.78
C LEU A 89 11.74 -2.39 2.85
N SER A 90 12.50 -1.93 1.87
CA SER A 90 13.29 -2.76 0.97
C SER A 90 14.32 -3.64 1.69
N GLU A 91 14.78 -3.20 2.86
CA GLU A 91 15.76 -3.92 3.69
C GLU A 91 15.15 -5.01 4.57
N LEU A 92 13.79 -5.10 4.68
CA LEU A 92 13.12 -5.98 5.63
C LEU A 92 13.17 -7.45 5.25
N PHE A 93 13.28 -7.74 3.97
CA PHE A 93 13.29 -9.11 3.45
C PHE A 93 14.11 -9.22 2.18
N THR A 94 14.65 -10.40 1.93
CA THR A 94 15.37 -10.75 0.70
C THR A 94 14.60 -11.84 -0.05
N MET A 95 14.93 -12.03 -1.34
CA MET A 95 14.38 -13.13 -2.13
C MET A 95 14.70 -14.51 -1.52
N LYS A 96 15.85 -14.61 -0.84
CA LYS A 96 16.26 -15.82 -0.14
C LYS A 96 15.33 -16.12 1.03
N ASP A 97 14.96 -15.12 1.81
CA ASP A 97 14.02 -15.27 2.94
C ASP A 97 12.65 -15.76 2.47
N LEU A 98 12.15 -15.21 1.32
CA LEU A 98 10.89 -15.64 0.72
C LEU A 98 10.95 -17.11 0.28
N PHE A 99 12.07 -17.52 -0.31
CA PHE A 99 12.26 -18.89 -0.75
C PHE A 99 12.36 -19.86 0.45
N GLU A 100 13.13 -19.54 1.47
CA GLU A 100 13.27 -20.33 2.70
C GLU A 100 11.93 -20.46 3.44
N ALA A 101 11.12 -19.41 3.45
CA ALA A 101 9.77 -19.42 4.01
C ALA A 101 8.76 -20.20 3.14
N ARG A 102 9.16 -20.73 1.99
CA ARG A 102 8.31 -21.52 1.06
C ARG A 102 7.10 -20.73 0.54
N VAL A 103 7.26 -19.44 0.32
CA VAL A 103 6.23 -18.56 -0.24
C VAL A 103 5.87 -18.94 -1.67
N HIS A 104 6.81 -19.50 -2.42
CA HIS A 104 6.67 -19.91 -3.82
C HIS A 104 5.78 -21.13 -4.05
N LEU A 105 5.43 -21.88 -3.01
CA LEU A 105 4.61 -23.08 -3.13
C LEU A 105 3.12 -22.71 -3.15
N GLY A 106 2.47 -22.99 -4.26
CA GLY A 106 1.02 -22.88 -4.40
C GLY A 106 0.30 -24.21 -4.24
N HIS A 107 -0.98 -24.21 -4.59
CA HIS A 107 -1.85 -25.39 -4.59
C HIS A 107 -1.63 -26.28 -5.84
N LYS A 108 -2.36 -27.38 -5.90
CA LYS A 108 -2.36 -28.27 -7.06
C LYS A 108 -2.93 -27.56 -8.29
N LYS A 109 -2.37 -27.86 -9.47
CA LYS A 109 -2.78 -27.30 -10.76
C LYS A 109 -4.31 -27.39 -11.02
N GLY A 110 -4.97 -28.44 -10.55
CA GLY A 110 -6.42 -28.58 -10.69
C GLY A 110 -7.25 -27.57 -9.89
N CYS A 111 -6.68 -26.91 -8.89
CA CYS A 111 -7.35 -25.90 -8.07
C CYS A 111 -7.00 -24.47 -8.50
N ARG A 112 -6.15 -24.31 -9.53
CA ARG A 112 -5.68 -23.00 -10.01
C ARG A 112 -6.83 -22.09 -10.40
N HIS A 113 -6.80 -20.86 -9.92
CA HIS A 113 -7.71 -19.82 -10.40
C HIS A 113 -7.16 -19.18 -11.68
N ARG A 114 -8.01 -18.98 -12.69
CA ARG A 114 -7.60 -18.45 -14.01
C ARG A 114 -6.84 -17.12 -13.94
N LEU A 115 -7.25 -16.23 -13.04
CA LEU A 115 -6.64 -14.90 -12.91
C LEU A 115 -5.29 -14.91 -12.17
N MET A 116 -4.88 -16.06 -11.61
CA MET A 116 -3.56 -16.22 -11.00
C MET A 116 -2.47 -16.62 -12.00
N GLU A 117 -2.85 -17.03 -13.22
CA GLU A 117 -1.90 -17.49 -14.23
C GLU A 117 -0.73 -16.50 -14.49
N PRO A 118 -0.91 -15.18 -14.55
CA PRO A 118 0.18 -14.22 -14.73
C PRO A 118 1.20 -14.17 -13.58
N TYR A 119 0.81 -14.59 -12.38
CA TYR A 119 1.65 -14.57 -11.17
C TYR A 119 2.36 -15.89 -10.92
N LEU A 120 2.18 -16.87 -11.80
CA LEU A 120 2.75 -18.20 -11.66
C LEU A 120 3.96 -18.35 -12.59
N PHE A 121 5.07 -18.80 -12.01
CA PHE A 121 6.25 -19.20 -12.78
C PHE A 121 6.02 -20.46 -13.62
N GLY A 122 5.27 -21.41 -13.07
CA GLY A 122 4.98 -22.69 -13.73
C GLY A 122 4.37 -23.71 -12.77
N SER A 123 4.39 -24.98 -13.18
CA SER A 123 3.93 -26.10 -12.34
C SER A 123 4.97 -27.22 -12.33
N ARG A 124 5.24 -27.81 -11.16
CA ARG A 124 6.12 -28.97 -10.98
C ARG A 124 5.42 -30.01 -10.13
N LEU A 125 5.40 -31.26 -10.60
CA LEU A 125 4.73 -32.36 -9.90
C LEU A 125 3.29 -32.01 -9.47
N ASP A 126 2.51 -31.48 -10.42
CA ASP A 126 1.13 -31.00 -10.22
C ASP A 126 0.95 -29.88 -9.16
N THR A 127 2.02 -29.32 -8.66
CA THR A 127 2.00 -28.16 -7.74
C THR A 127 2.39 -26.91 -8.50
N ASP A 128 1.61 -25.84 -8.34
CA ASP A 128 1.90 -24.55 -8.93
C ASP A 128 3.03 -23.85 -8.16
N ILE A 129 3.90 -23.18 -8.90
CA ILE A 129 5.01 -22.40 -8.35
C ILE A 129 4.72 -20.93 -8.63
N ILE A 130 4.66 -20.14 -7.57
CA ILE A 130 4.43 -18.68 -7.61
C ILE A 130 5.76 -17.99 -7.92
N ASP A 131 5.69 -16.95 -8.74
CA ASP A 131 6.85 -16.13 -9.09
C ASP A 131 7.21 -15.20 -7.93
N LEU A 132 8.41 -15.42 -7.36
CA LEU A 132 8.88 -14.64 -6.22
C LEU A 132 9.30 -13.21 -6.57
N GLU A 133 9.71 -12.94 -7.81
CA GLU A 133 10.10 -11.59 -8.22
C GLU A 133 8.89 -10.67 -8.18
N GLN A 134 7.79 -11.08 -8.80
CA GLN A 134 6.52 -10.36 -8.74
C GLN A 134 5.97 -10.27 -7.30
N THR A 135 6.12 -11.36 -6.53
CA THR A 135 5.71 -11.36 -5.11
C THR A 135 6.47 -10.32 -4.30
N ALA A 136 7.79 -10.20 -4.50
CA ALA A 136 8.60 -9.24 -3.76
C ALA A 136 8.20 -7.79 -4.06
N GLU A 137 7.97 -7.45 -5.33
CA GLU A 137 7.52 -6.12 -5.73
C GLU A 137 6.15 -5.77 -5.14
N LEU A 138 5.18 -6.67 -5.29
CA LEU A 138 3.82 -6.45 -4.77
C LEU A 138 3.78 -6.44 -3.24
N LEU A 139 4.58 -7.27 -2.58
CA LEU A 139 4.72 -7.26 -1.12
C LEU A 139 5.31 -5.94 -0.64
N GLN A 140 6.35 -5.42 -1.31
CA GLN A 140 6.93 -4.12 -0.96
C GLN A 140 5.91 -2.98 -1.10
N GLN A 141 5.10 -2.99 -2.17
CA GLN A 141 4.02 -2.02 -2.36
C GLN A 141 2.96 -2.12 -1.24
N ALA A 142 2.55 -3.34 -0.89
CA ALA A 142 1.58 -3.61 0.17
C ALA A 142 2.10 -3.16 1.55
N LEU A 143 3.37 -3.44 1.86
CA LEU A 143 4.01 -3.00 3.09
C LEU A 143 4.14 -1.48 3.15
N ASN A 144 4.51 -0.83 2.03
CA ASN A 144 4.61 0.62 1.95
C ASN A 144 3.25 1.29 2.20
N PHE A 145 2.19 0.79 1.56
CA PHE A 145 0.84 1.28 1.82
C PHE A 145 0.43 1.10 3.29
N THR A 146 0.69 -0.07 3.86
CA THR A 146 0.42 -0.37 5.28
C THR A 146 1.17 0.59 6.21
N ALA A 147 2.45 0.88 5.91
CA ALA A 147 3.26 1.82 6.68
C ALA A 147 2.68 3.25 6.65
N HIS A 148 2.22 3.72 5.48
CA HIS A 148 1.58 5.03 5.37
C HIS A 148 0.28 5.13 6.16
N VAL A 149 -0.54 4.07 6.18
CA VAL A 149 -1.76 4.02 7.00
C VAL A 149 -1.41 4.05 8.50
N ALA A 150 -0.44 3.24 8.92
CA ALA A 150 0.04 3.21 10.31
C ALA A 150 0.65 4.55 10.75
N TYR A 151 1.44 5.19 9.90
CA TYR A 151 2.03 6.52 10.14
C TYR A 151 0.95 7.59 10.39
N ARG A 152 -0.16 7.54 9.65
CA ARG A 152 -1.30 8.44 9.84
C ARG A 152 -2.18 8.11 11.05
N GLY A 153 -1.88 7.02 11.77
CA GLY A 153 -2.69 6.56 12.90
C GLY A 153 -4.01 5.93 12.48
N GLY A 154 -4.05 5.34 11.28
CA GLY A 154 -5.17 4.53 10.83
C GLY A 154 -5.29 3.24 11.64
N ILE A 155 -6.52 2.72 11.76
CA ILE A 155 -6.81 1.45 12.41
C ILE A 155 -6.61 0.33 11.40
N ILE A 156 -5.78 -0.65 11.75
CA ILE A 156 -5.49 -1.81 10.92
C ILE A 156 -6.16 -3.04 11.52
N LEU A 157 -6.88 -3.80 10.70
CA LEU A 157 -7.54 -5.03 11.10
C LEU A 157 -6.89 -6.22 10.39
N PHE A 158 -6.30 -7.13 11.14
CA PHE A 158 -5.82 -8.41 10.65
C PHE A 158 -6.96 -9.44 10.60
N VAL A 159 -7.11 -10.10 9.47
CA VAL A 159 -8.17 -11.09 9.25
C VAL A 159 -7.59 -12.40 8.77
N SER A 160 -7.97 -13.50 9.43
CA SER A 160 -7.67 -14.86 8.97
C SER A 160 -8.77 -15.81 9.42
N ARG A 161 -9.07 -16.78 8.56
CA ARG A 161 -10.04 -17.83 8.89
C ARG A 161 -9.37 -19.13 9.38
N ARG A 162 -8.08 -19.30 9.11
CA ARG A 162 -7.35 -20.51 9.49
C ARG A 162 -7.11 -20.56 10.98
N ARG A 163 -7.68 -21.55 11.66
CA ARG A 163 -7.59 -21.70 13.12
C ARG A 163 -6.16 -21.92 13.61
N GLN A 164 -5.31 -22.55 12.80
CA GLN A 164 -3.92 -22.84 13.14
C GLN A 164 -3.12 -21.57 13.46
N PHE A 165 -3.37 -20.50 12.71
CA PHE A 165 -2.63 -19.25 12.81
C PHE A 165 -3.32 -18.19 13.67
N GLY A 166 -4.50 -18.51 14.23
CA GLY A 166 -5.26 -17.54 15.02
C GLY A 166 -4.45 -16.93 16.17
N HIS A 167 -3.78 -17.76 16.95
CA HIS A 167 -2.97 -17.31 18.08
C HIS A 167 -1.78 -16.44 17.64
N LEU A 168 -1.09 -16.83 16.57
CA LEU A 168 0.04 -16.08 16.01
C LEU A 168 -0.40 -14.67 15.58
N ILE A 169 -1.50 -14.57 14.82
CA ILE A 169 -2.02 -13.32 14.32
C ILE A 169 -2.55 -12.42 15.45
N GLU A 170 -3.24 -13.00 16.44
CA GLU A 170 -3.73 -12.25 17.61
C GLU A 170 -2.58 -11.70 18.46
N THR A 171 -1.50 -12.47 18.62
CA THR A 171 -0.29 -12.01 19.32
C THR A 171 0.40 -10.91 18.56
N THR A 172 0.59 -11.07 17.25
CA THR A 172 1.21 -10.07 16.38
C THR A 172 0.42 -8.75 16.39
N SER A 173 -0.91 -8.82 16.30
CA SER A 173 -1.75 -7.61 16.34
C SER A 173 -1.66 -6.88 17.67
N ARG A 174 -1.59 -7.62 18.79
CA ARG A 174 -1.43 -7.04 20.12
C ARG A 174 -0.09 -6.34 20.28
N GLU A 175 0.99 -6.93 19.77
CA GLU A 175 2.33 -6.35 19.78
C GLU A 175 2.45 -5.09 18.91
N CYS A 176 1.65 -5.02 17.84
CA CYS A 176 1.54 -3.81 17.01
C CYS A 176 0.62 -2.76 17.64
N GLY A 177 -0.21 -3.11 18.62
CA GLY A 177 -1.29 -2.25 19.12
C GLY A 177 -2.42 -2.07 18.11
N GLU A 178 -2.69 -3.09 17.30
CA GLU A 178 -3.73 -3.15 16.26
C GLU A 178 -4.75 -4.26 16.58
N TYR A 179 -5.71 -4.47 15.69
CA TYR A 179 -6.83 -5.38 15.91
C TYR A 179 -6.73 -6.63 15.04
N ALA A 180 -7.23 -7.76 15.55
CA ALA A 180 -7.34 -9.01 14.81
C ALA A 180 -8.73 -9.62 14.88
N HIS A 181 -9.17 -10.20 13.78
CA HIS A 181 -10.38 -11.00 13.68
C HIS A 181 -10.06 -12.38 13.09
N THR A 182 -9.92 -13.38 13.97
CA THR A 182 -9.52 -14.75 13.59
C THR A 182 -10.69 -15.75 13.65
N ARG A 183 -11.89 -15.25 13.99
CA ARG A 183 -13.08 -16.08 14.16
C ARG A 183 -13.99 -16.08 12.95
N TYR A 184 -15.12 -16.73 13.05
CA TYR A 184 -16.11 -16.75 11.99
C TYR A 184 -16.63 -15.34 11.68
N TRP A 185 -16.56 -14.96 10.41
CA TRP A 185 -17.07 -13.68 9.95
C TRP A 185 -18.58 -13.71 9.83
N LYS A 186 -19.28 -13.02 10.68
CA LYS A 186 -20.74 -12.83 10.57
C LYS A 186 -21.05 -11.77 9.51
N GLY A 187 -22.13 -11.94 8.78
CA GLY A 187 -22.58 -10.91 7.87
C GLY A 187 -22.95 -9.63 8.64
N GLY A 188 -22.59 -8.48 8.06
CA GLY A 188 -22.90 -7.19 8.65
C GLY A 188 -21.91 -6.65 9.70
N LEU A 189 -20.78 -7.33 9.92
CA LEU A 189 -19.74 -6.85 10.86
C LEU A 189 -19.25 -5.42 10.52
N LEU A 190 -19.08 -5.12 9.25
CA LEU A 190 -18.68 -3.79 8.76
C LEU A 190 -19.91 -2.99 8.33
N THR A 191 -20.77 -3.57 7.51
CA THR A 191 -21.89 -2.87 6.88
C THR A 191 -22.99 -2.46 7.85
N ASN A 192 -23.15 -3.19 8.96
CA ASN A 192 -24.16 -2.94 10.00
C ASN A 192 -23.52 -2.71 11.38
N ALA A 193 -22.30 -2.19 11.41
CA ALA A 193 -21.51 -1.98 12.62
C ALA A 193 -22.23 -1.11 13.68
N PRO A 194 -22.92 -0.02 13.33
CA PRO A 194 -23.62 0.81 14.33
C PRO A 194 -24.69 0.06 15.12
N ILE A 195 -25.39 -0.90 14.48
CA ILE A 195 -26.42 -1.70 15.14
C ILE A 195 -25.80 -2.86 15.93
N GLN A 196 -24.74 -3.49 15.41
CA GLN A 196 -24.12 -4.66 16.06
C GLN A 196 -23.26 -4.30 17.26
N TYR A 197 -22.56 -3.18 17.23
CA TYR A 197 -21.58 -2.82 18.25
C TYR A 197 -21.98 -1.60 19.08
N SER A 198 -22.62 -0.64 18.51
CA SER A 198 -23.20 0.58 19.09
C SER A 198 -22.94 1.78 18.15
N PRO A 199 -23.73 2.83 18.25
CA PRO A 199 -23.49 4.05 17.49
C PRO A 199 -22.15 4.68 17.92
N GLY A 200 -21.32 5.08 16.94
CA GLY A 200 -20.02 5.71 17.16
C GLY A 200 -18.80 4.79 17.06
N VAL A 201 -18.98 3.52 16.69
CA VAL A 201 -17.85 2.62 16.40
C VAL A 201 -17.12 3.08 15.15
N ARG A 202 -15.80 3.30 15.27
CA ARG A 202 -14.92 3.59 14.14
C ARG A 202 -14.58 2.29 13.41
N LEU A 203 -14.76 2.30 12.09
CA LEU A 203 -14.37 1.20 11.22
C LEU A 203 -12.86 1.20 10.98
N PRO A 204 -12.25 0.04 10.61
CA PRO A 204 -10.85 -0.01 10.24
C PRO A 204 -10.60 0.79 8.96
N ASP A 205 -9.43 1.42 8.89
CA ASP A 205 -8.96 2.16 7.73
C ASP A 205 -8.22 1.26 6.72
N LEU A 206 -7.76 0.08 7.17
CA LEU A 206 -7.12 -0.94 6.36
C LEU A 206 -7.44 -2.32 6.91
N ILE A 207 -7.70 -3.27 5.99
CA ILE A 207 -7.88 -4.69 6.35
C ILE A 207 -6.79 -5.51 5.66
N ILE A 208 -6.08 -6.32 6.45
CA ILE A 208 -5.05 -7.24 5.98
C ILE A 208 -5.59 -8.66 6.08
N PHE A 209 -5.77 -9.31 4.93
CA PHE A 209 -6.21 -10.70 4.84
C PHE A 209 -5.00 -11.63 4.73
N PHE A 210 -4.76 -12.45 5.73
CA PHE A 210 -3.74 -13.51 5.65
C PHE A 210 -4.23 -14.74 4.90
N SER A 211 -5.55 -14.87 4.72
CA SER A 211 -6.19 -15.90 3.92
C SER A 211 -7.41 -15.28 3.26
N THR A 212 -7.50 -15.40 1.95
CA THR A 212 -8.57 -14.79 1.14
C THR A 212 -9.76 -15.72 0.94
N LEU A 213 -9.64 -16.98 1.34
CA LEU A 213 -10.71 -17.97 1.24
C LEU A 213 -11.25 -18.35 2.63
N ASN A 214 -12.56 -18.60 2.70
CA ASN A 214 -13.21 -19.22 3.85
C ASN A 214 -13.02 -20.74 3.84
N ASN A 215 -13.25 -21.34 2.68
CA ASN A 215 -13.08 -22.75 2.35
C ASN A 215 -12.31 -22.82 1.03
N VAL A 216 -12.02 -24.03 0.54
CA VAL A 216 -11.22 -24.25 -0.68
C VAL A 216 -11.70 -23.44 -1.90
N PHE A 217 -13.02 -23.15 -2.00
CA PHE A 217 -13.59 -22.46 -3.17
C PHE A 217 -14.37 -21.19 -2.82
N GLN A 218 -14.67 -20.94 -1.56
CA GLN A 218 -15.47 -19.79 -1.16
C GLN A 218 -14.58 -18.65 -0.70
N GLN A 219 -14.72 -17.54 -1.38
CA GLN A 219 -14.07 -16.29 -0.99
C GLN A 219 -14.54 -15.82 0.39
N HIS A 220 -13.63 -15.18 1.12
CA HIS A 220 -13.93 -14.61 2.42
C HIS A 220 -14.95 -13.47 2.29
N VAL A 221 -16.05 -13.57 3.03
CA VAL A 221 -17.15 -12.58 2.97
C VAL A 221 -16.67 -11.17 3.33
N GLY A 222 -15.68 -11.06 4.20
CA GLY A 222 -15.10 -9.78 4.61
C GLY A 222 -14.53 -8.95 3.46
N ILE A 223 -14.05 -9.59 2.37
CA ILE A 223 -13.54 -8.87 1.20
C ILE A 223 -14.66 -8.09 0.52
N ARG A 224 -15.82 -8.73 0.34
CA ARG A 224 -17.02 -8.10 -0.23
C ARG A 224 -17.55 -6.99 0.69
N ASP A 225 -17.55 -7.23 2.00
CA ASP A 225 -18.03 -6.25 2.97
C ASP A 225 -17.08 -5.05 3.07
N ALA A 226 -15.76 -5.26 2.99
CA ALA A 226 -14.75 -4.20 2.89
C ALA A 226 -14.95 -3.32 1.64
N ALA A 227 -15.18 -3.96 0.49
CA ALA A 227 -15.44 -3.24 -0.77
C ALA A 227 -16.71 -2.37 -0.69
N LYS A 228 -17.78 -2.85 -0.03
CA LYS A 228 -19.00 -2.05 0.20
C LYS A 228 -18.77 -0.83 1.07
N MET A 229 -17.82 -0.91 2.01
CA MET A 229 -17.50 0.18 2.93
C MET A 229 -16.34 1.05 2.44
N ASN A 230 -15.83 0.81 1.21
CA ASN A 230 -14.68 1.52 0.63
C ASN A 230 -13.41 1.44 1.49
N ILE A 231 -13.22 0.31 2.18
CA ILE A 231 -12.03 0.07 2.99
C ILE A 231 -11.00 -0.64 2.10
N PRO A 232 -9.79 -0.09 1.93
CA PRO A 232 -8.72 -0.73 1.18
C PRO A 232 -8.31 -2.05 1.84
N THR A 233 -7.96 -3.01 0.98
CA THR A 233 -7.58 -4.36 1.41
C THR A 233 -6.20 -4.72 0.92
N VAL A 234 -5.39 -5.27 1.80
CA VAL A 234 -4.15 -6.00 1.47
C VAL A 234 -4.45 -7.48 1.70
N GLY A 235 -3.96 -8.36 0.85
CA GLY A 235 -4.23 -9.78 1.06
C GLY A 235 -3.20 -10.69 0.42
N ILE A 236 -2.87 -11.78 1.14
CA ILE A 236 -2.07 -12.87 0.61
C ILE A 236 -2.98 -13.70 -0.29
N VAL A 237 -2.57 -13.87 -1.53
CA VAL A 237 -3.35 -14.53 -2.59
C VAL A 237 -2.60 -15.77 -3.06
N ASP A 238 -3.14 -16.94 -2.76
CA ASP A 238 -2.59 -18.20 -3.23
C ASP A 238 -3.10 -18.54 -4.65
N SER A 239 -2.55 -19.57 -5.27
CA SER A 239 -2.86 -20.00 -6.65
C SER A 239 -4.34 -20.33 -6.92
N ASN A 240 -5.12 -20.66 -5.88
CA ASN A 240 -6.55 -20.96 -5.95
C ASN A 240 -7.46 -19.74 -5.72
N CYS A 241 -6.89 -18.54 -5.50
CA CYS A 241 -7.61 -17.34 -5.13
C CYS A 241 -7.79 -16.37 -6.31
N ASN A 242 -8.73 -15.44 -6.18
CA ASN A 242 -8.92 -14.37 -7.15
C ASN A 242 -8.18 -13.09 -6.70
N PRO A 243 -7.11 -12.67 -7.39
CA PRO A 243 -6.35 -11.48 -7.03
C PRO A 243 -7.09 -10.16 -7.28
N SER A 244 -8.02 -10.13 -8.26
CA SER A 244 -8.70 -8.89 -8.69
C SER A 244 -9.60 -8.26 -7.64
N LEU A 245 -9.92 -8.99 -6.59
CA LEU A 245 -10.86 -8.55 -5.55
C LEU A 245 -10.18 -7.83 -4.39
N ILE A 246 -8.85 -7.79 -4.41
CA ILE A 246 -8.01 -7.19 -3.36
C ILE A 246 -7.28 -6.00 -3.96
N ALA A 247 -7.23 -4.88 -3.22
CA ALA A 247 -6.59 -3.66 -3.70
C ALA A 247 -5.07 -3.82 -3.84
N TYR A 248 -4.44 -4.52 -2.90
CA TYR A 248 -3.01 -4.84 -2.92
C TYR A 248 -2.84 -6.36 -2.77
N PRO A 249 -2.91 -7.12 -3.87
CA PRO A 249 -2.71 -8.56 -3.82
C PRO A 249 -1.22 -8.88 -3.68
N VAL A 250 -0.91 -9.79 -2.78
CA VAL A 250 0.43 -10.34 -2.57
C VAL A 250 0.38 -11.82 -2.94
N PRO A 251 0.87 -12.23 -4.11
CA PRO A 251 0.92 -13.64 -4.46
C PRO A 251 1.81 -14.40 -3.49
N GLY A 252 1.31 -15.49 -2.95
CA GLY A 252 2.10 -16.26 -1.98
C GLY A 252 1.31 -17.33 -1.27
N ASN A 253 2.04 -18.23 -0.62
CA ASN A 253 1.50 -19.36 0.11
C ASN A 253 0.81 -18.91 1.42
N ASP A 254 -0.44 -19.29 1.61
CA ASP A 254 -1.21 -19.00 2.84
C ASP A 254 -1.40 -20.22 3.75
N ASP A 255 -0.79 -21.38 3.41
CA ASP A 255 -0.96 -22.65 4.12
C ASP A 255 0.18 -22.99 5.08
N THR A 256 1.41 -22.62 4.74
CA THR A 256 2.60 -23.02 5.50
C THR A 256 2.79 -22.17 6.76
N PRO A 257 3.06 -22.77 7.92
CA PRO A 257 3.31 -22.01 9.15
C PRO A 257 4.47 -21.03 9.03
N VAL A 258 5.54 -21.45 8.35
CA VAL A 258 6.75 -20.63 8.16
C VAL A 258 6.47 -19.38 7.33
N ALA A 259 5.67 -19.51 6.24
CA ALA A 259 5.26 -18.38 5.44
C ALA A 259 4.39 -17.41 6.24
N MET A 260 3.44 -17.93 7.01
CA MET A 260 2.55 -17.10 7.84
C MET A 260 3.31 -16.36 8.94
N GLU A 261 4.29 -17.01 9.57
CA GLU A 261 5.16 -16.37 10.55
C GLU A 261 5.99 -15.24 9.94
N MET A 262 6.55 -15.47 8.75
CA MET A 262 7.28 -14.45 8.00
C MET A 262 6.39 -13.25 7.68
N TYR A 263 5.18 -13.45 7.14
CA TYR A 263 4.25 -12.34 6.87
C TYR A 263 3.89 -11.57 8.14
N CYS A 264 3.54 -12.27 9.22
CA CYS A 264 3.24 -11.66 10.50
C CYS A 264 4.43 -10.80 10.99
N ARG A 265 5.65 -11.32 10.88
CA ARG A 265 6.88 -10.60 11.24
C ARG A 265 7.07 -9.34 10.39
N LEU A 266 6.87 -9.43 9.07
CA LEU A 266 7.05 -8.31 8.16
C LEU A 266 6.02 -7.20 8.43
N PHE A 267 4.74 -7.52 8.54
CA PHE A 267 3.71 -6.53 8.87
C PHE A 267 3.93 -5.90 10.25
N LYS A 268 4.32 -6.69 11.25
CA LYS A 268 4.68 -6.19 12.58
C LYS A 268 5.81 -5.17 12.53
N MET A 269 6.92 -5.52 11.86
CA MET A 269 8.08 -4.63 11.76
C MET A 269 7.73 -3.35 11.01
N THR A 270 6.96 -3.46 9.93
CA THR A 270 6.50 -2.32 9.13
C THR A 270 5.64 -1.35 9.94
N ILE A 271 4.64 -1.86 10.66
CA ILE A 271 3.73 -1.04 11.46
C ILE A 271 4.47 -0.37 12.61
N ASN A 272 5.35 -1.10 13.31
CA ASN A 272 6.12 -0.54 14.40
C ASN A 272 7.09 0.53 13.91
N ARG A 273 7.83 0.31 12.81
CA ARG A 273 8.70 1.33 12.19
C ARG A 273 7.92 2.60 11.83
N ALA A 274 6.73 2.45 11.26
CA ALA A 274 5.90 3.60 10.89
C ALA A 274 5.40 4.38 12.11
N LYS A 275 4.97 3.67 13.17
CA LYS A 275 4.54 4.28 14.42
C LYS A 275 5.70 4.99 15.15
N ASP A 276 6.89 4.40 15.13
CA ASP A 276 8.08 5.00 15.75
C ASP A 276 8.54 6.26 14.99
N LYS A 277 8.56 6.23 13.65
CA LYS A 277 8.83 7.43 12.85
C LYS A 277 7.80 8.54 13.12
N ARG A 278 6.53 8.18 13.26
CA ARG A 278 5.51 9.16 13.64
C ARG A 278 5.82 9.81 15.00
N ARG A 279 6.14 9.00 16.02
CA ARG A 279 6.50 9.50 17.36
C ARG A 279 7.72 10.42 17.32
N GLN A 280 8.75 10.03 16.54
CA GLN A 280 9.93 10.87 16.34
C GLN A 280 9.59 12.23 15.72
N MET A 281 8.75 12.24 14.70
CA MET A 281 8.31 13.47 14.03
C MET A 281 7.42 14.34 14.93
N GLU A 282 6.60 13.76 15.79
CA GLU A 282 5.79 14.47 16.78
C GLU A 282 6.69 15.14 17.84
N LEU A 283 7.74 14.43 18.30
CA LEU A 283 8.73 14.99 19.25
C LEU A 283 9.52 16.13 18.62
N LEU A 284 9.99 16.00 17.38
CA LEU A 284 10.73 17.06 16.69
C LEU A 284 9.86 18.30 16.48
N LYS A 285 8.58 18.14 16.14
CA LYS A 285 7.64 19.26 16.03
C LYS A 285 7.34 19.91 17.39
N GLY A 286 7.25 19.13 18.46
CA GLY A 286 7.08 19.63 19.82
C GLY A 286 8.27 20.47 20.30
N ILE A 287 9.49 20.05 19.98
CA ILE A 287 10.71 20.78 20.29
C ILE A 287 10.79 22.09 19.48
N SER A 288 10.43 22.07 18.20
CA SER A 288 10.43 23.28 17.34
C SER A 288 9.37 24.31 17.73
N ALA A 289 8.28 23.89 18.40
CA ALA A 289 7.23 24.79 18.88
C ALA A 289 7.55 25.40 20.27
N SER A 290 8.54 24.85 20.98
CA SER A 290 8.97 25.32 22.31
C SER A 290 10.19 26.28 22.27
N VAL A 291 10.74 26.56 21.08
CA VAL A 291 11.81 27.54 20.81
C VAL A 291 11.21 28.75 20.11
#